data_42fe6707e66e3defbe3602ec0d0830a6
#
_entry.id   42fe6707e66e3defbe3602ec0d0830a6
#
_cell.length_a   1.000
_cell.length_b   1.000
_cell.length_c   1.000
_cell.angle_alpha   90.00
_cell.angle_beta   90.00
_cell.angle_gamma   90.00
#
_symmetry.space_group_name_H-M   'P 1'
#
loop_
_entity.id
_entity.type
_entity.pdbx_description
1 polymer ?
#
loop_
_entity_poly.entity_id
_entity_poly.type
_entity_poly.pdbx_seq_one_letter_code
_entity_poly.pdbx_strand_id
1 'polypeptide(L)'
;MLTHPHIWRAIDALAARHNMSPSGLAKLAGLDPTTFNKSKRGAAGGKLRWPSTESIAKILAATGTALDDFVALVNDRHGPRSRLVPLIGMAQAGAEGFFDDAGFPAGSGWEEIAFPELADEHCYALEITGDSMLPVYRDGDRIMVSPSGNLRRGDRVVVKTHAGEVMAKQLSRMTAQRIELKSFNPNFEDRGFALSEIAFVHRIIWASQ
;
A
#
# COMPACT_ATOMS: atom_id res chain seq x y z
N MET A 1 10.81 22.30 6.81
CA MET A 1 11.71 22.77 7.89
C MET A 1 11.12 22.30 9.21
N LEU A 2 11.92 21.74 10.12
CA LEU A 2 11.46 21.29 11.44
C LEU A 2 11.12 22.49 12.33
N THR A 3 9.92 22.52 12.88
CA THR A 3 9.48 23.58 13.80
C THR A 3 9.03 23.02 15.14
N HIS A 4 9.02 23.88 16.15
CA HIS A 4 8.56 23.53 17.49
C HIS A 4 7.13 22.91 17.50
N PRO A 5 6.11 23.49 16.83
CA PRO A 5 4.79 22.88 16.78
C PRO A 5 4.77 21.50 16.13
N HIS A 6 5.64 21.26 15.14
CA HIS A 6 5.70 19.96 14.46
C HIS A 6 6.10 18.82 15.41
N ILE A 7 7.13 19.04 16.22
CA ILE A 7 7.59 18.04 17.20
C ILE A 7 6.52 17.72 18.23
N TRP A 8 5.86 18.75 18.80
CA TRP A 8 4.83 18.54 19.80
C TRP A 8 3.61 17.84 19.24
N ARG A 9 3.21 18.16 18.02
CA ARG A 9 2.13 17.48 17.31
C ARG A 9 2.48 16.01 17.05
N ALA A 10 3.73 15.70 16.68
CA ALA A 10 4.17 14.33 16.49
C ALA A 10 4.09 13.50 17.78
N ILE A 11 4.46 14.10 18.93
CA ILE A 11 4.31 13.44 20.25
C ILE A 11 2.83 13.20 20.58
N ASP A 12 1.95 14.17 20.31
CA ASP A 12 0.51 14.01 20.51
C ASP A 12 -0.07 12.92 19.60
N ALA A 13 0.36 12.88 18.32
CA ALA A 13 -0.05 11.87 17.36
C ALA A 13 0.45 10.47 17.73
N LEU A 14 1.70 10.35 18.23
CA LEU A 14 2.25 9.09 18.72
C LEU A 14 1.43 8.58 19.92
N ALA A 15 1.10 9.44 20.88
CA ALA A 15 0.25 9.07 22.00
C ALA A 15 -1.13 8.56 21.52
N ALA A 16 -1.76 9.28 20.59
CA ALA A 16 -3.07 8.92 20.03
C ALA A 16 -3.03 7.56 19.29
N ARG A 17 -1.97 7.26 18.53
CA ARG A 17 -1.78 5.95 17.87
C ARG A 17 -1.80 4.77 18.85
N HIS A 18 -1.30 4.99 20.06
CA HIS A 18 -1.28 3.98 21.12
C HIS A 18 -2.47 4.08 22.08
N ASN A 19 -3.53 4.82 21.70
CA ASN A 19 -4.72 5.07 22.53
C ASN A 19 -4.40 5.67 23.90
N MET A 20 -3.38 6.53 23.97
CA MET A 20 -2.90 7.15 25.20
C MET A 20 -3.02 8.68 25.14
N SER A 21 -3.08 9.29 26.33
CA SER A 21 -2.82 10.74 26.48
C SER A 21 -1.30 11.00 26.45
N PRO A 22 -0.84 12.24 26.17
CA PRO A 22 0.58 12.59 26.29
C PRO A 22 1.17 12.27 27.68
N SER A 23 0.38 12.43 28.76
CA SER A 23 0.79 12.04 30.11
C SER A 23 0.91 10.52 30.27
N GLY A 24 0.04 9.74 29.63
CA GLY A 24 0.11 8.28 29.59
C GLY A 24 1.37 7.80 28.87
N LEU A 25 1.66 8.40 27.71
CA LEU A 25 2.88 8.14 26.95
C LEU A 25 4.16 8.45 27.76
N ALA A 26 4.17 9.58 28.51
CA ALA A 26 5.29 9.92 29.38
C ALA A 26 5.50 8.86 30.47
N LYS A 27 4.42 8.41 31.14
CA LYS A 27 4.48 7.35 32.15
C LYS A 27 5.00 6.03 31.57
N LEU A 28 4.50 5.61 30.40
CA LEU A 28 4.96 4.38 29.73
C LEU A 28 6.47 4.41 29.46
N ALA A 29 7.00 5.59 29.11
CA ALA A 29 8.41 5.82 28.82
C ALA A 29 9.29 6.07 30.08
N GLY A 30 8.73 5.93 31.29
CA GLY A 30 9.46 6.18 32.52
C GLY A 30 9.83 7.66 32.74
N LEU A 31 9.05 8.58 32.14
CA LEU A 31 9.22 10.02 32.30
C LEU A 31 8.19 10.58 33.29
N ASP A 32 8.46 11.80 33.80
CA ASP A 32 7.47 12.54 34.59
C ASP A 32 6.20 12.74 33.75
N PRO A 33 5.00 12.41 34.28
CA PRO A 33 3.73 12.52 33.54
C PRO A 33 3.44 13.87 32.94
N THR A 34 4.04 14.94 33.52
CA THR A 34 3.84 16.31 33.03
C THR A 34 4.81 16.71 31.92
N THR A 35 5.76 15.87 31.56
CA THR A 35 6.82 16.16 30.59
C THR A 35 6.25 16.67 29.25
N PHE A 36 5.17 16.07 28.80
CA PHE A 36 4.55 16.40 27.50
C PHE A 36 3.28 17.24 27.59
N ASN A 37 2.93 17.75 28.78
CA ASN A 37 1.74 18.59 28.95
C ASN A 37 1.84 19.90 28.15
N LYS A 38 0.70 20.34 27.60
CA LYS A 38 0.64 21.58 26.80
C LYS A 38 1.17 22.81 27.58
N SER A 39 0.91 22.87 28.89
CA SER A 39 1.41 23.93 29.77
C SER A 39 2.94 24.00 29.92
N LYS A 40 3.63 22.90 29.59
CA LYS A 40 5.10 22.80 29.66
C LYS A 40 5.80 23.08 28.33
N ARG A 41 5.06 23.25 27.22
CA ARG A 41 5.61 23.46 25.87
C ARG A 41 6.11 24.89 25.63
N GLY A 42 5.62 25.86 26.41
CA GLY A 42 6.09 27.24 26.44
C GLY A 42 6.53 27.59 27.85
N ALA A 43 7.49 28.53 27.99
CA ALA A 43 7.88 29.08 29.29
C ALA A 43 7.27 30.46 29.48
N ALA A 44 7.12 30.88 30.73
CA ALA A 44 6.84 32.27 31.07
C ALA A 44 7.93 33.16 30.45
N GLY A 45 7.54 34.17 29.66
CA GLY A 45 8.48 35.01 28.90
C GLY A 45 8.65 34.63 27.42
N GLY A 46 7.80 33.71 26.88
CA GLY A 46 7.76 33.42 25.43
C GLY A 46 8.84 32.46 24.91
N LYS A 47 9.70 31.93 25.78
CA LYS A 47 10.73 30.93 25.36
C LYS A 47 10.08 29.59 25.07
N LEU A 48 10.27 29.09 23.87
CA LEU A 48 9.77 27.76 23.44
C LEU A 48 10.58 26.65 24.12
N ARG A 49 9.91 25.70 24.74
CA ARG A 49 10.54 24.53 25.33
C ARG A 49 10.44 23.35 24.33
N TRP A 50 11.58 22.85 23.93
CA TRP A 50 11.68 21.67 23.08
C TRP A 50 11.77 20.41 23.94
N PRO A 51 11.21 19.29 23.51
CA PRO A 51 11.48 18.01 24.15
C PRO A 51 12.98 17.66 23.96
N SER A 52 13.57 17.02 24.97
CA SER A 52 14.94 16.54 24.81
C SER A 52 14.99 15.32 23.89
N THR A 53 16.14 15.09 23.23
CA THR A 53 16.38 13.89 22.44
C THR A 53 16.26 12.62 23.27
N GLU A 54 16.66 12.67 24.56
CA GLU A 54 16.45 11.59 25.51
C GLU A 54 14.96 11.26 25.70
N SER A 55 14.12 12.28 25.87
CA SER A 55 12.68 12.06 26.00
C SER A 55 12.07 11.44 24.74
N ILE A 56 12.53 11.86 23.55
CA ILE A 56 12.11 11.25 22.29
C ILE A 56 12.57 9.79 22.24
N ALA A 57 13.84 9.51 22.50
CA ALA A 57 14.37 8.14 22.48
C ALA A 57 13.59 7.19 23.42
N LYS A 58 13.25 7.67 24.62
CA LYS A 58 12.48 6.88 25.60
C LYS A 58 11.07 6.55 25.13
N ILE A 59 10.34 7.51 24.52
CA ILE A 59 8.99 7.21 24.02
C ILE A 59 9.03 6.27 22.79
N LEU A 60 10.04 6.39 21.92
CA LEU A 60 10.21 5.50 20.79
C LEU A 60 10.49 4.07 21.26
N ALA A 61 11.43 3.91 22.21
CA ALA A 61 11.74 2.60 22.79
C ALA A 61 10.53 1.97 23.49
N ALA A 62 9.78 2.76 24.28
CA ALA A 62 8.62 2.29 25.04
C ALA A 62 7.43 1.90 24.15
N THR A 63 7.32 2.48 22.95
CA THR A 63 6.24 2.22 22.00
C THR A 63 6.64 1.27 20.86
N GLY A 64 7.92 0.88 20.78
CA GLY A 64 8.45 0.11 19.66
C GLY A 64 8.40 0.86 18.31
N THR A 65 8.32 2.20 18.35
CA THR A 65 8.19 3.03 17.14
C THR A 65 9.58 3.35 16.59
N ALA A 66 9.79 3.14 15.29
CA ALA A 66 11.05 3.51 14.63
C ALA A 66 11.19 5.05 14.53
N LEU A 67 12.42 5.53 14.47
CA LEU A 67 12.70 6.97 14.33
C LEU A 67 12.06 7.54 13.04
N ASP A 68 12.12 6.80 11.94
CA ASP A 68 11.55 7.22 10.65
C ASP A 68 10.03 7.40 10.73
N ASP A 69 9.34 6.54 11.47
CA ASP A 69 7.90 6.66 11.74
C ASP A 69 7.58 7.93 12.52
N PHE A 70 8.41 8.26 13.51
CA PHE A 70 8.25 9.49 14.26
C PHE A 70 8.53 10.73 13.40
N VAL A 71 9.56 10.68 12.55
CA VAL A 71 9.85 11.76 11.58
C VAL A 71 8.69 11.95 10.60
N ALA A 72 8.02 10.89 10.17
CA ALA A 72 6.82 10.98 9.35
C ALA A 72 5.69 11.74 10.07
N LEU A 73 5.50 11.50 11.38
CA LEU A 73 4.55 12.27 12.20
C LEU A 73 4.93 13.75 12.34
N VAL A 74 6.23 14.05 12.46
CA VAL A 74 6.75 15.41 12.54
C VAL A 74 6.45 16.20 11.27
N ASN A 75 6.62 15.57 10.12
CA ASN A 75 6.41 16.21 8.81
C ASN A 75 4.92 16.35 8.43
N ASP A 76 4.00 15.97 9.33
CA ASP A 76 2.55 15.95 9.04
C ASP A 76 2.21 15.10 7.79
N ARG A 77 3.11 14.21 7.45
CA ARG A 77 2.89 13.23 6.39
C ARG A 77 1.99 12.13 6.96
N HIS A 78 0.74 12.49 7.25
CA HIS A 78 -0.34 11.54 7.53
C HIS A 78 -0.87 10.94 6.21
N GLY A 79 0.01 10.86 5.22
CA GLY A 79 -0.22 9.98 4.10
C GLY A 79 0.02 8.54 4.54
N PRO A 80 -0.71 7.57 4.01
CA PRO A 80 -0.41 6.17 4.22
C PRO A 80 1.09 5.95 3.96
N ARG A 81 1.73 5.09 4.76
CA ARG A 81 3.12 4.70 4.51
C ARG A 81 3.23 4.33 3.04
N SER A 82 4.15 4.97 2.33
CA SER A 82 4.42 4.55 0.96
C SER A 82 5.26 3.31 1.02
N ARG A 83 4.76 2.24 0.42
CA ARG A 83 5.51 1.01 0.19
C ARG A 83 6.03 1.03 -1.24
N LEU A 84 7.23 0.54 -1.43
CA LEU A 84 7.74 0.23 -2.76
C LEU A 84 7.05 -1.05 -3.25
N VAL A 85 6.45 -0.96 -4.41
CA VAL A 85 5.71 -2.04 -5.04
C VAL A 85 6.35 -2.32 -6.40
N PRO A 86 6.64 -3.59 -6.73
CA PRO A 86 7.22 -3.94 -8.02
C PRO A 86 6.29 -3.55 -9.16
N LEU A 87 6.83 -2.86 -10.18
CA LEU A 87 6.15 -2.55 -11.44
C LEU A 87 6.61 -3.55 -12.51
N ILE A 88 5.67 -4.28 -13.07
CA ILE A 88 5.90 -5.32 -14.07
C ILE A 88 5.18 -4.93 -15.36
N GLY A 89 5.84 -5.02 -16.51
CA GLY A 89 5.17 -4.86 -17.80
C GLY A 89 4.28 -6.07 -18.11
N MET A 90 3.14 -5.87 -18.78
CA MET A 90 2.22 -6.99 -19.13
C MET A 90 2.92 -8.09 -19.93
N ALA A 91 3.81 -7.73 -20.86
CA ALA A 91 4.59 -8.70 -21.64
C ALA A 91 5.55 -9.52 -20.75
N GLN A 92 6.17 -8.87 -19.76
CA GLN A 92 7.04 -9.53 -18.78
C GLN A 92 6.25 -10.43 -17.84
N ALA A 93 5.05 -10.02 -17.43
CA ALA A 93 4.17 -10.80 -16.57
C ALA A 93 3.78 -12.16 -17.21
N GLY A 94 3.77 -12.25 -18.54
CA GLY A 94 3.57 -13.50 -19.29
C GLY A 94 4.77 -14.45 -19.23
N ALA A 95 5.99 -13.92 -19.12
CA ALA A 95 7.21 -14.73 -19.13
C ALA A 95 7.35 -15.58 -17.85
N GLU A 96 8.16 -16.64 -17.96
CA GLU A 96 8.51 -17.46 -16.79
C GLU A 96 9.43 -16.70 -15.83
N GLY A 97 9.31 -17.01 -14.54
CA GLY A 97 10.19 -16.46 -13.48
C GLY A 97 9.77 -15.11 -12.88
N PHE A 98 8.70 -14.47 -13.38
CA PHE A 98 8.16 -13.25 -12.79
C PHE A 98 7.11 -13.49 -11.70
N PHE A 99 6.56 -14.69 -11.65
CA PHE A 99 5.62 -15.12 -10.60
C PHE A 99 6.02 -16.54 -10.16
N ASP A 100 5.89 -16.77 -8.85
CA ASP A 100 6.06 -18.12 -8.29
C ASP A 100 4.84 -19.01 -8.55
N ASP A 101 4.90 -20.27 -8.13
CA ASP A 101 3.83 -21.25 -8.30
C ASP A 101 2.53 -20.86 -7.56
N ALA A 102 2.62 -19.99 -6.57
CA ALA A 102 1.47 -19.44 -5.84
C ALA A 102 0.90 -18.17 -6.51
N GLY A 103 1.53 -17.69 -7.60
CA GLY A 103 1.13 -16.50 -8.34
C GLY A 103 1.61 -15.19 -7.73
N PHE A 104 2.52 -15.22 -6.76
CA PHE A 104 3.11 -13.99 -6.22
C PHE A 104 4.29 -13.52 -7.05
N PRO A 105 4.52 -12.19 -7.13
CA PRO A 105 5.70 -11.67 -7.81
C PRO A 105 6.99 -12.27 -7.23
N ALA A 106 7.77 -12.92 -8.06
CA ALA A 106 9.03 -13.55 -7.69
C ALA A 106 10.12 -13.09 -8.67
N GLY A 107 11.30 -12.74 -8.15
CA GLY A 107 12.42 -12.27 -8.98
C GLY A 107 13.04 -10.97 -8.45
N SER A 108 13.94 -10.39 -9.26
CA SER A 108 14.63 -9.14 -8.93
C SER A 108 14.86 -8.33 -10.21
N GLY A 109 15.12 -7.01 -10.04
CA GLY A 109 15.45 -6.14 -11.18
C GLY A 109 14.25 -5.41 -11.80
N TRP A 110 13.15 -5.31 -11.09
CA TRP A 110 11.95 -4.55 -11.47
C TRP A 110 12.11 -3.08 -11.08
N GLU A 111 11.46 -2.22 -11.83
CA GLU A 111 11.21 -0.86 -11.37
C GLU A 111 10.27 -0.92 -10.16
N GLU A 112 10.54 -0.10 -9.14
CA GLU A 112 9.68 0.00 -7.97
C GLU A 112 8.98 1.35 -7.95
N ILE A 113 7.69 1.34 -7.67
CA ILE A 113 6.90 2.55 -7.50
C ILE A 113 6.44 2.71 -6.05
N ALA A 114 6.48 3.95 -5.55
CA ALA A 114 5.97 4.26 -4.23
C ALA A 114 4.45 4.32 -4.27
N PHE A 115 3.79 3.45 -3.51
CA PHE A 115 2.33 3.41 -3.40
C PHE A 115 1.91 3.45 -1.91
N PRO A 116 0.74 4.06 -1.58
CA PRO A 116 0.21 4.01 -0.22
C PRO A 116 0.14 2.58 0.31
N GLU A 117 0.43 2.39 1.60
CA GLU A 117 0.42 1.06 2.23
C GLU A 117 -0.94 0.38 2.02
N LEU A 118 -0.89 -0.82 1.45
CA LEU A 118 -2.04 -1.67 1.19
C LEU A 118 -2.09 -2.81 2.21
N ALA A 119 -3.30 -3.30 2.49
CA ALA A 119 -3.50 -4.40 3.42
C ALA A 119 -2.88 -5.73 2.93
N ASP A 120 -2.74 -5.91 1.61
CA ASP A 120 -2.12 -7.08 0.99
C ASP A 120 -0.62 -6.81 0.75
N GLU A 121 0.22 -7.57 1.43
CA GLU A 121 1.68 -7.43 1.34
C GLU A 121 2.26 -7.87 0.00
N HIS A 122 1.51 -8.61 -0.80
CA HIS A 122 1.94 -9.15 -2.09
C HIS A 122 1.44 -8.34 -3.29
N CYS A 123 0.88 -7.14 -3.04
CA CYS A 123 0.47 -6.25 -4.12
C CYS A 123 1.63 -5.92 -5.05
N TYR A 124 1.31 -5.85 -6.33
CA TYR A 124 2.22 -5.44 -7.39
C TYR A 124 1.51 -4.52 -8.38
N ALA A 125 2.27 -3.76 -9.14
CA ALA A 125 1.77 -2.92 -10.21
C ALA A 125 2.03 -3.58 -11.57
N LEU A 126 1.07 -3.43 -12.49
CA LEU A 126 1.23 -3.75 -13.90
C LEU A 126 1.00 -2.52 -14.74
N GLU A 127 1.74 -2.41 -15.84
CA GLU A 127 1.48 -1.44 -16.89
C GLU A 127 0.60 -2.10 -17.97
N ILE A 128 -0.56 -1.50 -18.24
CA ILE A 128 -1.52 -2.00 -19.24
C ILE A 128 -0.92 -1.84 -20.63
N THR A 129 -1.11 -2.89 -21.45
CA THR A 129 -0.79 -2.84 -22.87
C THR A 129 -2.01 -3.24 -23.69
N GLY A 130 -2.32 -2.43 -24.72
CA GLY A 130 -3.40 -2.66 -25.66
C GLY A 130 -4.76 -2.09 -25.22
N ASP A 131 -5.75 -2.25 -26.09
CA ASP A 131 -7.01 -1.48 -26.08
C ASP A 131 -8.23 -2.28 -25.59
N SER A 132 -8.06 -3.53 -25.16
CA SER A 132 -9.20 -4.41 -24.80
C SER A 132 -10.01 -3.91 -23.61
N MET A 133 -9.44 -3.03 -22.81
CA MET A 133 -10.08 -2.47 -21.61
C MET A 133 -10.51 -1.00 -21.75
N LEU A 134 -10.42 -0.44 -22.98
CA LEU A 134 -10.99 0.88 -23.27
C LEU A 134 -12.51 0.91 -23.01
N PRO A 135 -13.07 2.03 -22.57
CA PRO A 135 -12.41 3.28 -22.19
C PRO A 135 -11.88 3.28 -20.73
N VAL A 136 -11.99 2.17 -20.01
CA VAL A 136 -11.71 2.07 -18.57
C VAL A 136 -10.22 2.12 -18.27
N TYR A 137 -9.42 1.44 -19.07
CA TYR A 137 -7.96 1.49 -19.04
C TYR A 137 -7.42 1.75 -20.42
N ARG A 138 -6.35 2.55 -20.48
CA ARG A 138 -5.62 2.89 -21.70
C ARG A 138 -4.26 2.21 -21.70
N ASP A 139 -3.68 2.09 -22.87
CA ASP A 139 -2.28 1.70 -23.01
C ASP A 139 -1.38 2.64 -22.21
N GLY A 140 -0.46 2.07 -21.41
CA GLY A 140 0.41 2.80 -20.48
C GLY A 140 -0.20 3.11 -19.10
N ASP A 141 -1.49 2.88 -18.86
CA ASP A 141 -2.07 3.02 -17.52
C ASP A 141 -1.44 2.01 -16.56
N ARG A 142 -1.21 2.45 -15.32
CA ARG A 142 -0.69 1.58 -14.27
C ARG A 142 -1.83 1.11 -13.39
N ILE A 143 -1.90 -0.18 -13.16
CA ILE A 143 -2.89 -0.79 -12.27
C ILE A 143 -2.20 -1.43 -11.07
N MET A 144 -2.84 -1.34 -9.91
CA MET A 144 -2.41 -2.04 -8.70
C MET A 144 -3.23 -3.31 -8.54
N VAL A 145 -2.55 -4.41 -8.31
CA VAL A 145 -3.10 -5.75 -8.27
C VAL A 145 -2.86 -6.39 -6.91
N SER A 146 -3.91 -6.99 -6.35
CA SER A 146 -3.87 -7.72 -5.08
C SER A 146 -4.09 -9.21 -5.33
N PRO A 147 -3.06 -10.06 -5.10
CA PRO A 147 -3.19 -11.52 -5.19
C PRO A 147 -4.18 -12.11 -4.18
N SER A 148 -4.21 -11.57 -2.96
CA SER A 148 -5.06 -12.07 -1.87
C SER A 148 -6.48 -11.48 -1.90
N GLY A 149 -6.78 -10.63 -2.88
CA GLY A 149 -8.09 -9.96 -2.98
C GLY A 149 -9.24 -10.92 -3.25
N ASN A 150 -10.29 -10.88 -2.42
CA ASN A 150 -11.51 -11.65 -2.68
C ASN A 150 -12.13 -11.26 -4.01
N LEU A 151 -12.35 -12.26 -4.88
CA LEU A 151 -12.93 -12.08 -6.21
C LEU A 151 -14.46 -12.07 -6.15
N ARG A 152 -15.07 -11.12 -6.86
CA ARG A 152 -16.52 -11.02 -7.02
C ARG A 152 -16.87 -10.79 -8.49
N ARG A 153 -18.04 -11.22 -8.88
CA ARG A 153 -18.59 -10.88 -10.20
C ARG A 153 -18.59 -9.36 -10.40
N GLY A 154 -18.08 -8.91 -11.54
CA GLY A 154 -17.93 -7.50 -11.89
C GLY A 154 -16.59 -6.90 -11.52
N ASP A 155 -15.77 -7.58 -10.72
CA ASP A 155 -14.42 -7.11 -10.41
C ASP A 155 -13.56 -7.07 -11.68
N ARG A 156 -12.63 -6.13 -11.71
CA ARG A 156 -11.57 -6.10 -12.71
C ARG A 156 -10.43 -6.96 -12.20
N VAL A 157 -9.93 -7.81 -13.07
CA VAL A 157 -8.95 -8.84 -12.70
C VAL A 157 -7.81 -8.90 -13.70
N VAL A 158 -6.65 -9.31 -13.21
CA VAL A 158 -5.54 -9.79 -14.02
C VAL A 158 -5.58 -11.32 -13.99
N VAL A 159 -5.56 -11.93 -15.15
CA VAL A 159 -5.58 -13.39 -15.32
C VAL A 159 -4.32 -13.81 -16.03
N LYS A 160 -3.63 -14.82 -15.51
CA LYS A 160 -2.54 -15.53 -16.20
C LYS A 160 -2.96 -16.96 -16.49
N THR A 161 -2.74 -17.39 -17.71
CA THR A 161 -2.94 -18.80 -18.11
C THR A 161 -1.65 -19.59 -17.91
N HIS A 162 -1.75 -20.91 -17.81
CA HIS A 162 -0.56 -21.79 -17.83
C HIS A 162 0.21 -21.74 -19.14
N ALA A 163 -0.42 -21.28 -20.23
CA ALA A 163 0.25 -21.01 -21.50
C ALA A 163 1.07 -19.70 -21.51
N GLY A 164 1.11 -18.95 -20.38
CA GLY A 164 1.87 -17.71 -20.24
C GLY A 164 1.13 -16.44 -20.70
N GLU A 165 -0.12 -16.53 -21.19
CA GLU A 165 -0.88 -15.35 -21.57
C GLU A 165 -1.34 -14.59 -20.34
N VAL A 166 -1.09 -13.27 -20.29
CA VAL A 166 -1.56 -12.36 -19.22
C VAL A 166 -2.53 -11.35 -19.81
N MET A 167 -3.65 -11.16 -19.15
CA MET A 167 -4.69 -10.25 -19.60
C MET A 167 -5.39 -9.54 -18.45
N ALA A 168 -5.78 -8.28 -18.66
CA ALA A 168 -6.69 -7.56 -17.78
C ALA A 168 -8.10 -7.65 -18.37
N LYS A 169 -9.09 -8.05 -17.56
CA LYS A 169 -10.47 -8.24 -17.97
C LYS A 169 -11.44 -7.93 -16.81
N GLN A 170 -12.73 -7.91 -17.11
CA GLN A 170 -13.77 -7.93 -16.07
C GLN A 170 -14.22 -9.38 -15.83
N LEU A 171 -14.28 -9.77 -14.58
CA LEU A 171 -14.81 -11.08 -14.19
C LEU A 171 -16.34 -11.10 -14.35
N SER A 172 -16.81 -11.79 -15.36
CA SER A 172 -18.25 -11.94 -15.63
C SER A 172 -18.85 -13.04 -14.78
N ARG A 173 -18.20 -14.20 -14.74
CA ARG A 173 -18.63 -15.36 -13.96
C ARG A 173 -17.44 -16.24 -13.61
N MET A 174 -17.49 -16.86 -12.43
CA MET A 174 -16.55 -17.87 -12.01
C MET A 174 -17.31 -19.01 -11.32
N THR A 175 -17.03 -20.23 -11.72
CA THR A 175 -17.57 -21.46 -11.17
C THR A 175 -16.42 -22.36 -10.75
N ALA A 176 -16.69 -23.53 -10.16
CA ALA A 176 -15.65 -24.50 -9.81
C ALA A 176 -14.88 -25.07 -11.01
N GLN A 177 -15.40 -24.89 -12.23
CA GLN A 177 -14.80 -25.51 -13.45
C GLN A 177 -14.41 -24.48 -14.50
N ARG A 178 -14.98 -23.28 -14.52
CA ARG A 178 -14.85 -22.32 -15.62
C ARG A 178 -14.86 -20.88 -15.14
N ILE A 179 -14.09 -20.05 -15.82
CA ILE A 179 -14.08 -18.60 -15.68
C ILE A 179 -14.51 -17.94 -16.99
N GLU A 180 -15.34 -16.90 -16.89
CA GLU A 180 -15.80 -16.08 -18.02
C GLU A 180 -15.34 -14.65 -17.80
N LEU A 181 -14.64 -14.11 -18.78
CA LEU A 181 -13.95 -12.82 -18.75
C LEU A 181 -14.51 -11.92 -19.85
N LYS A 182 -14.83 -10.68 -19.51
CA LYS A 182 -15.39 -9.68 -20.43
C LYS A 182 -14.37 -8.58 -20.70
N SER A 183 -14.28 -8.18 -21.98
CA SER A 183 -13.60 -6.96 -22.39
C SER A 183 -14.53 -5.76 -22.20
N PHE A 184 -14.00 -4.59 -21.81
CA PHE A 184 -14.81 -3.36 -21.83
C PHE A 184 -14.93 -2.78 -23.24
N ASN A 185 -13.91 -2.97 -24.06
CA ASN A 185 -13.95 -2.56 -25.46
C ASN A 185 -14.76 -3.59 -26.27
N PRO A 186 -15.90 -3.19 -26.88
CA PRO A 186 -16.79 -4.08 -27.62
C PRO A 186 -16.16 -4.66 -28.90
N ASN A 187 -15.02 -4.14 -29.36
CA ASN A 187 -14.27 -4.68 -30.49
C ASN A 187 -13.46 -5.95 -30.13
N PHE A 188 -13.43 -6.31 -28.85
CA PHE A 188 -12.74 -7.50 -28.34
C PHE A 188 -13.76 -8.49 -27.77
N GLU A 189 -13.65 -9.74 -28.19
CA GLU A 189 -14.53 -10.81 -27.74
C GLU A 189 -14.37 -11.13 -26.23
N ASP A 190 -15.46 -11.56 -25.63
CA ASP A 190 -15.46 -12.14 -24.30
C ASP A 190 -14.73 -13.51 -24.34
N ARG A 191 -14.01 -13.85 -23.29
CA ARG A 191 -13.19 -15.07 -23.23
C ARG A 191 -13.62 -15.97 -22.08
N GLY A 192 -13.63 -17.26 -22.34
CA GLY A 192 -13.90 -18.27 -21.33
C GLY A 192 -12.82 -19.32 -21.30
N PHE A 193 -12.40 -19.71 -20.10
CA PHE A 193 -11.36 -20.71 -19.86
C PHE A 193 -11.84 -21.76 -18.87
N ALA A 194 -11.34 -22.99 -18.98
CA ALA A 194 -11.41 -23.93 -17.88
C ALA A 194 -10.51 -23.45 -16.74
N LEU A 195 -10.90 -23.65 -15.46
CA LEU A 195 -10.03 -23.25 -14.35
C LEU A 195 -8.68 -23.97 -14.36
N SER A 196 -8.60 -25.16 -14.95
CA SER A 196 -7.36 -25.90 -15.14
C SER A 196 -6.38 -25.25 -16.13
N GLU A 197 -6.83 -24.28 -16.94
CA GLU A 197 -5.97 -23.52 -17.84
C GLU A 197 -5.41 -22.27 -17.19
N ILE A 198 -5.90 -21.88 -16.01
CA ILE A 198 -5.59 -20.63 -15.32
C ILE A 198 -4.52 -20.88 -14.26
N ALA A 199 -3.42 -20.14 -14.35
CA ALA A 199 -2.38 -20.13 -13.34
C ALA A 199 -2.81 -19.30 -12.11
N PHE A 200 -3.35 -18.09 -12.34
CA PHE A 200 -3.92 -17.27 -11.29
C PHE A 200 -4.96 -16.26 -11.79
N VAL A 201 -5.78 -15.76 -10.86
CA VAL A 201 -6.71 -14.64 -11.05
C VAL A 201 -6.53 -13.68 -9.90
N HIS A 202 -6.05 -12.46 -10.16
CA HIS A 202 -5.78 -11.45 -9.16
C HIS A 202 -6.66 -10.23 -9.35
N ARG A 203 -7.08 -9.62 -8.25
CA ARG A 203 -7.99 -8.48 -8.29
C ARG A 203 -7.24 -7.18 -8.56
N ILE A 204 -7.73 -6.35 -9.48
CA ILE A 204 -7.28 -4.97 -9.67
C ILE A 204 -7.99 -4.11 -8.62
N ILE A 205 -7.20 -3.42 -7.78
CA ILE A 205 -7.70 -2.61 -6.65
C ILE A 205 -7.57 -1.12 -6.87
N TRP A 206 -6.73 -0.70 -7.81
CA TRP A 206 -6.52 0.71 -8.17
C TRP A 206 -5.98 0.81 -9.60
N ALA A 207 -6.20 1.96 -10.24
CA ALA A 207 -5.61 2.30 -11.53
C ALA A 207 -5.26 3.80 -11.58
N SER A 208 -4.15 4.14 -12.27
CA SER A 208 -3.87 5.52 -12.68
C SER A 208 -4.86 5.94 -13.79
N GLN A 209 -5.20 7.19 -13.83
CA GLN A 209 -5.94 7.84 -14.94
C GLN A 209 -5.32 9.20 -15.19
#